data_3d7497d438268fe870a314adf6d0409c
#
_entry.id   3d7497d438268fe870a314adf6d0409c
#
_cell.length_a   1.000
_cell.length_b   1.000
_cell.length_c   1.000
_cell.angle_alpha   90.00
_cell.angle_beta   90.00
_cell.angle_gamma   90.00
#
_symmetry.space_group_name_H-M   'P 1'
#
loop_
_entity.id
_entity.type
_entity.pdbx_description
1 polymer ?
#
loop_
_entity_poly.entity_id
_entity_poly.type
_entity_poly.pdbx_seq_one_letter_code
_entity_poly.pdbx_strand_id
1 'polypeptide(L)'
;MDVVSAVISMGALALFLRVWRVPAGREMREHRHIGGGTEVAGSREGGAVSATSFETGQTPATADPSPTRRAVTRAWMPWALLSVVVFAWGTPQVKAALNAVSAPKFPIAGLHQQVLRVPPVVSAAKPEAAEFVFNWLSASGSGIAIAALIAAVLMGCSARTMARTYASTLRRIIPSLVTISAMLALGYVTRYSGTDRILGLAFAHTGVLYPFFGTMLGWLGVALTGSDTSSNVLFGGLQVVTAQQVGVSPVLMAAANSSGGVMGKMIDAQSIVVAGTATRAYGQEGRILRFVFWHSLALASLVGVWVMLQAYVF
;
A
#
# COMPACT_ATOMS: atom_id res chain seq x y z
N MET A 1 -19.36 -5.41 8.27
CA MET A 1 -18.52 -6.61 8.04
C MET A 1 -17.03 -6.29 8.24
N ASP A 2 -16.56 -5.12 7.76
CA ASP A 2 -15.11 -4.81 7.71
C ASP A 2 -14.41 -4.67 9.07
N VAL A 3 -15.10 -4.14 10.10
CA VAL A 3 -14.52 -3.99 11.46
C VAL A 3 -14.28 -5.35 12.12
N VAL A 4 -15.20 -6.29 11.95
CA VAL A 4 -15.09 -7.64 12.54
C VAL A 4 -13.93 -8.39 11.88
N SER A 5 -13.82 -8.34 10.55
CA SER A 5 -12.71 -8.98 9.82
C SER A 5 -11.36 -8.35 10.16
N ALA A 6 -11.29 -7.03 10.34
CA ALA A 6 -10.09 -6.34 10.77
C ALA A 6 -9.66 -6.76 12.19
N VAL A 7 -10.60 -6.85 13.15
CA VAL A 7 -10.32 -7.30 14.51
C VAL A 7 -9.85 -8.76 14.53
N ILE A 8 -10.49 -9.64 13.75
CA ILE A 8 -10.08 -11.04 13.63
C ILE A 8 -8.66 -11.13 13.02
N SER A 9 -8.39 -10.38 11.96
CA SER A 9 -7.08 -10.37 11.29
C SER A 9 -5.98 -9.84 12.21
N MET A 10 -6.24 -8.77 12.96
CA MET A 10 -5.30 -8.25 13.95
C MET A 10 -5.08 -9.23 15.10
N GLY A 11 -6.13 -9.88 15.59
CA GLY A 11 -6.04 -10.91 16.62
C GLY A 11 -5.23 -12.12 16.14
N ALA A 12 -5.48 -12.60 14.93
CA ALA A 12 -4.74 -13.69 14.32
C ALA A 12 -3.26 -13.33 14.11
N LEU A 13 -2.96 -12.12 13.63
CA LEU A 13 -1.60 -11.63 13.48
C LEU A 13 -0.88 -11.53 14.83
N ALA A 14 -1.53 -10.99 15.86
CA ALA A 14 -0.96 -10.89 17.21
C ALA A 14 -0.66 -12.28 17.80
N LEU A 15 -1.56 -13.25 17.58
CA LEU A 15 -1.38 -14.63 18.01
C LEU A 15 -0.22 -15.29 17.24
N PHE A 16 -0.18 -15.11 15.93
CA PHE A 16 0.90 -15.60 15.07
C PHE A 16 2.26 -15.05 15.52
N LEU A 17 2.40 -13.74 15.73
CA LEU A 17 3.63 -13.11 16.20
C LEU A 17 4.05 -13.57 17.61
N ARG A 18 3.12 -14.04 18.42
CA ARG A 18 3.40 -14.59 19.75
C ARG A 18 4.00 -15.99 19.67
N VAL A 19 3.62 -16.78 18.66
CA VAL A 19 4.10 -18.14 18.41
C VAL A 19 5.34 -18.13 17.51
N TRP A 20 5.35 -17.28 16.50
CA TRP A 20 6.43 -17.16 15.54
C TRP A 20 7.54 -16.27 16.09
N ARG A 21 8.55 -16.87 16.66
CA ARG A 21 9.81 -16.16 16.99
C ARG A 21 10.74 -16.29 15.79
N VAL A 22 11.00 -15.18 15.11
CA VAL A 22 12.06 -15.11 14.09
C VAL A 22 13.37 -15.51 14.79
N PRO A 23 14.12 -16.52 14.32
CA PRO A 23 15.42 -16.85 14.89
C PRO A 23 16.34 -15.63 14.72
N ALA A 24 16.61 -14.93 15.81
CA ALA A 24 17.57 -13.84 15.81
C ALA A 24 18.96 -14.41 15.52
N GLY A 25 19.55 -14.09 14.36
CA GLY A 25 20.97 -14.04 14.27
C GLY A 25 21.73 -15.10 13.50
N ARG A 26 21.48 -15.30 12.21
CA ARG A 26 22.54 -15.82 11.33
C ARG A 26 23.08 -14.80 10.32
N GLU A 27 22.34 -13.77 10.00
CA GLU A 27 22.74 -12.82 8.95
C GLU A 27 23.57 -11.62 9.40
N MET A 28 23.66 -11.32 10.69
CA MET A 28 24.45 -10.19 11.18
C MET A 28 25.96 -10.50 11.38
N ARG A 29 26.39 -11.75 11.27
CA ARG A 29 27.82 -12.12 11.37
C ARG A 29 28.58 -12.02 10.05
N GLU A 30 27.88 -12.11 8.91
CA GLU A 30 28.55 -12.12 7.59
C GLU A 30 28.96 -10.72 7.10
N HIS A 31 28.35 -9.66 7.59
CA HIS A 31 28.68 -8.29 7.21
C HIS A 31 29.90 -7.68 7.95
N ARG A 32 30.46 -8.38 8.92
CA ARG A 32 31.65 -7.89 9.63
C ARG A 32 32.97 -8.25 8.93
N HIS A 33 32.95 -9.10 7.89
CA HIS A 33 34.15 -9.57 7.17
C HIS A 33 34.39 -8.94 5.80
N ILE A 34 33.53 -8.04 5.31
CA ILE A 34 33.70 -7.41 3.98
C ILE A 34 34.19 -5.94 4.08
N GLY A 35 34.52 -5.46 5.26
CA GLY A 35 35.03 -4.11 5.51
C GLY A 35 36.53 -4.03 5.86
N GLY A 36 37.35 -4.94 5.36
CA GLY A 36 38.77 -4.90 5.63
C GLY A 36 39.59 -5.35 4.43
N GLY A 37 40.19 -4.42 3.73
CA GLY A 37 41.26 -4.78 2.78
C GLY A 37 41.40 -3.87 1.58
N THR A 38 41.94 -2.69 1.77
CA THR A 38 42.90 -2.09 0.84
C THR A 38 44.12 -1.71 1.65
N GLU A 39 45.03 -2.67 1.82
CA GLU A 39 46.41 -2.40 2.24
C GLU A 39 47.15 -1.73 1.09
N VAL A 40 47.50 -0.46 1.32
CA VAL A 40 48.57 0.20 0.57
C VAL A 40 49.90 -0.18 1.25
N ALA A 41 50.73 -0.89 0.51
CA ALA A 41 52.08 -1.21 0.92
C ALA A 41 52.93 0.06 1.10
N GLY A 42 53.53 0.23 2.27
CA GLY A 42 54.52 1.30 2.58
C GLY A 42 55.30 0.98 3.83
N SER A 43 56.48 0.50 3.61
CA SER A 43 57.70 0.24 4.39
C SER A 43 57.88 0.89 5.77
N ARG A 44 58.42 0.04 6.69
CA ARG A 44 59.55 0.24 7.69
C ARG A 44 59.33 1.20 8.86
N GLU A 45 59.44 0.69 10.02
CA GLU A 45 60.49 0.75 11.06
C GLU A 45 59.92 0.58 12.48
N GLY A 46 60.65 -0.18 13.24
CA GLY A 46 60.59 -0.68 14.56
C GLY A 46 60.05 0.26 15.67
N GLY A 47 59.38 -0.37 16.58
CA GLY A 47 58.99 0.20 17.86
C GLY A 47 58.10 -0.76 18.61
N ALA A 48 58.68 -1.54 19.52
CA ALA A 48 57.93 -2.34 20.47
C ALA A 48 57.08 -1.41 21.36
N VAL A 49 55.75 -1.44 21.19
CA VAL A 49 54.82 -0.81 22.11
C VAL A 49 54.02 -1.89 22.83
N SER A 50 54.27 -1.89 24.13
CA SER A 50 53.62 -2.66 25.17
C SER A 50 52.13 -2.84 24.96
N ALA A 51 51.68 -4.09 25.02
CA ALA A 51 50.26 -4.44 25.06
C ALA A 51 49.61 -3.92 26.36
N THR A 52 49.08 -2.71 26.32
CA THR A 52 48.13 -2.24 27.33
C THR A 52 46.79 -2.84 26.99
N SER A 53 46.39 -3.78 27.84
CA SER A 53 45.02 -4.33 27.89
C SER A 53 44.01 -3.19 27.92
N PHE A 54 43.29 -3.00 26.81
CA PHE A 54 42.07 -2.21 26.81
C PHE A 54 41.03 -3.01 27.60
N GLU A 55 40.91 -2.73 28.89
CA GLU A 55 39.70 -3.04 29.64
C GLU A 55 38.55 -2.30 28.96
N THR A 56 37.74 -3.04 28.18
CA THR A 56 36.44 -2.59 27.76
C THR A 56 35.59 -2.42 29.00
N GLY A 57 35.63 -1.22 29.54
CA GLY A 57 34.63 -0.77 30.52
C GLY A 57 33.27 -0.78 29.83
N GLN A 58 32.62 -1.94 29.81
CA GLN A 58 31.19 -2.04 29.60
C GLN A 58 30.55 -1.46 30.85
N THR A 59 30.28 -0.14 30.82
CA THR A 59 29.26 0.43 31.70
C THR A 59 28.01 -0.41 31.47
N PRO A 60 27.45 -1.06 32.51
CA PRO A 60 26.20 -1.78 32.35
C PRO A 60 25.19 -0.77 31.78
N ALA A 61 24.61 -1.10 30.64
CA ALA A 61 23.51 -0.32 30.07
C ALA A 61 22.48 -0.19 31.19
N THR A 62 22.41 0.99 31.79
CA THR A 62 21.36 1.32 32.74
C THR A 62 20.05 1.05 32.01
N ALA A 63 19.31 0.04 32.47
CA ALA A 63 18.02 -0.29 31.91
C ALA A 63 17.20 1.01 31.88
N ASP A 64 16.82 1.46 30.69
CA ASP A 64 15.96 2.64 30.55
C ASP A 64 14.77 2.47 31.48
N PRO A 65 14.49 3.43 32.35
CA PRO A 65 13.39 3.31 33.30
C PRO A 65 12.11 3.08 32.51
N SER A 66 11.35 2.05 32.87
CA SER A 66 10.09 1.71 32.23
C SER A 66 9.21 2.97 32.09
N PRO A 67 8.65 3.25 30.91
CA PRO A 67 7.95 4.51 30.65
C PRO A 67 6.77 4.65 31.61
N THR A 68 6.62 5.84 32.20
CA THR A 68 5.50 6.14 33.11
C THR A 68 4.17 6.01 32.38
N ARG A 69 3.09 5.63 33.09
CA ARG A 69 1.74 5.52 32.48
C ARG A 69 1.35 6.81 31.74
N ARG A 70 1.72 7.98 32.26
CA ARG A 70 1.46 9.27 31.60
C ARG A 70 2.22 9.43 30.29
N ALA A 71 3.46 8.98 30.21
CA ALA A 71 4.24 9.00 28.98
C ALA A 71 3.64 8.06 27.92
N VAL A 72 3.21 6.86 28.34
CA VAL A 72 2.55 5.90 27.45
C VAL A 72 1.23 6.47 26.92
N THR A 73 0.36 7.02 27.79
CA THR A 73 -0.91 7.62 27.35
C THR A 73 -0.68 8.77 26.37
N ARG A 74 0.31 9.63 26.66
CA ARG A 74 0.65 10.74 25.76
C ARG A 74 1.18 10.25 24.39
N ALA A 75 1.94 9.17 24.35
CA ALA A 75 2.44 8.56 23.12
C ALA A 75 1.34 7.90 22.28
N TRP A 76 0.31 7.33 22.94
CA TRP A 76 -0.83 6.71 22.26
C TRP A 76 -1.91 7.69 21.81
N MET A 77 -1.96 8.89 22.38
CA MET A 77 -2.99 9.90 22.09
C MET A 77 -3.11 10.23 20.59
N PRO A 78 -2.03 10.47 19.82
CA PRO A 78 -2.15 10.76 18.39
C PRO A 78 -2.81 9.62 17.61
N TRP A 79 -2.50 8.37 17.95
CA TRP A 79 -3.06 7.18 17.31
C TRP A 79 -4.55 7.02 17.64
N ALA A 80 -4.93 7.20 18.89
CA ALA A 80 -6.34 7.17 19.31
C ALA A 80 -7.14 8.26 18.61
N LEU A 81 -6.63 9.49 18.57
CA LEU A 81 -7.26 10.63 17.90
C LEU A 81 -7.41 10.37 16.39
N LEU A 82 -6.34 9.87 15.76
CA LEU A 82 -6.36 9.50 14.35
C LEU A 82 -7.46 8.46 14.07
N SER A 83 -7.54 7.41 14.88
CA SER A 83 -8.53 6.34 14.74
C SER A 83 -9.96 6.88 14.85
N VAL A 84 -10.23 7.73 15.84
CA VAL A 84 -11.55 8.33 16.04
C VAL A 84 -11.94 9.25 14.87
N VAL A 85 -11.02 10.12 14.45
CA VAL A 85 -11.30 11.06 13.34
C VAL A 85 -11.48 10.31 12.02
N VAL A 86 -10.62 9.34 11.69
CA VAL A 86 -10.75 8.56 10.45
C VAL A 86 -12.02 7.73 10.46
N PHE A 87 -12.40 7.15 11.60
CA PHE A 87 -13.67 6.45 11.73
C PHE A 87 -14.86 7.39 11.47
N ALA A 88 -14.88 8.57 12.13
CA ALA A 88 -15.94 9.55 11.90
C ALA A 88 -16.02 10.01 10.44
N TRP A 89 -14.86 10.31 9.81
CA TRP A 89 -14.77 10.70 8.39
C TRP A 89 -15.24 9.60 7.43
N GLY A 90 -15.05 8.33 7.80
CA GLY A 90 -15.48 7.16 7.02
C GLY A 90 -16.98 6.89 7.08
N THR A 91 -17.72 7.47 8.05
CA THR A 91 -19.16 7.25 8.17
C THR A 91 -19.91 7.86 6.98
N PRO A 92 -20.93 7.16 6.42
CA PRO A 92 -21.71 7.67 5.28
C PRO A 92 -22.35 9.03 5.55
N GLN A 93 -22.80 9.27 6.78
CA GLN A 93 -23.50 10.50 7.20
C GLN A 93 -22.54 11.70 7.16
N VAL A 94 -21.36 11.57 7.79
CA VAL A 94 -20.34 12.63 7.79
C VAL A 94 -19.85 12.88 6.37
N LYS A 95 -19.57 11.83 5.62
CA LYS A 95 -19.13 11.95 4.24
C LYS A 95 -20.16 12.65 3.35
N ALA A 96 -21.45 12.33 3.49
CA ALA A 96 -22.52 12.99 2.76
C ALA A 96 -22.64 14.48 3.12
N ALA A 97 -22.60 14.82 4.42
CA ALA A 97 -22.63 16.20 4.88
C ALA A 97 -21.45 17.03 4.37
N LEU A 98 -20.24 16.46 4.42
CA LEU A 98 -19.03 17.11 3.91
C LEU A 98 -19.06 17.28 2.39
N ASN A 99 -19.58 16.30 1.64
CA ASN A 99 -19.73 16.38 0.19
C ASN A 99 -20.76 17.42 -0.24
N ALA A 100 -21.82 17.62 0.53
CA ALA A 100 -22.82 18.64 0.21
C ALA A 100 -22.22 20.06 0.15
N VAL A 101 -21.14 20.31 0.91
CA VAL A 101 -20.47 21.61 0.98
C VAL A 101 -19.21 21.67 0.11
N SER A 102 -18.53 20.57 -0.10
CA SER A 102 -17.14 20.58 -0.57
C SER A 102 -16.82 19.65 -1.74
N ALA A 103 -17.81 19.23 -2.54
CA ALA A 103 -17.58 18.33 -3.65
C ALA A 103 -18.08 18.90 -5.00
N PRO A 104 -17.52 20.04 -5.48
CA PRO A 104 -17.85 20.55 -6.81
C PRO A 104 -17.41 19.54 -7.88
N LYS A 105 -18.22 19.44 -8.93
CA LYS A 105 -17.98 18.57 -10.08
C LYS A 105 -17.55 19.38 -11.27
N PHE A 106 -16.47 18.99 -11.89
CA PHE A 106 -15.94 19.64 -13.08
C PHE A 106 -15.97 18.64 -14.26
N PRO A 107 -16.85 18.82 -15.25
CA PRO A 107 -16.84 18.02 -16.46
C PRO A 107 -15.55 18.31 -17.26
N ILE A 108 -14.89 17.27 -17.73
CA ILE A 108 -13.66 17.40 -18.53
C ILE A 108 -14.07 17.76 -19.95
N ALA A 109 -13.75 18.97 -20.36
CA ALA A 109 -14.07 19.49 -21.70
C ALA A 109 -13.46 18.59 -22.80
N GLY A 110 -14.26 18.26 -23.82
CA GLY A 110 -13.85 17.41 -24.94
C GLY A 110 -13.80 15.90 -24.63
N LEU A 111 -14.11 15.48 -23.39
CA LEU A 111 -14.15 14.06 -23.01
C LEU A 111 -15.48 13.65 -22.36
N HIS A 112 -16.10 14.55 -21.61
CA HIS A 112 -17.35 14.27 -20.91
C HIS A 112 -18.45 13.90 -21.89
N GLN A 113 -19.03 12.69 -21.74
CA GLN A 113 -20.07 12.11 -22.60
C GLN A 113 -19.69 11.94 -24.09
N GLN A 114 -18.43 12.09 -24.46
CA GLN A 114 -17.97 11.87 -25.84
C GLN A 114 -17.61 10.40 -26.12
N VAL A 115 -17.26 9.64 -25.10
CA VAL A 115 -16.97 8.22 -25.21
C VAL A 115 -18.24 7.41 -25.00
N LEU A 116 -18.62 6.61 -25.99
CA LEU A 116 -19.79 5.73 -25.94
C LEU A 116 -19.36 4.32 -25.57
N ARG A 117 -19.99 3.77 -24.56
CA ARG A 117 -19.94 2.31 -24.30
C ARG A 117 -21.02 1.67 -25.16
N VAL A 118 -20.62 0.59 -25.84
CA VAL A 118 -21.52 -0.13 -26.78
C VAL A 118 -21.54 -1.63 -26.46
N PRO A 119 -22.52 -2.39 -26.93
CA PRO A 119 -22.50 -3.84 -26.83
C PRO A 119 -21.21 -4.44 -27.42
N PRO A 120 -20.65 -5.52 -26.87
CA PRO A 120 -21.19 -6.36 -25.80
C PRO A 120 -20.84 -5.88 -24.38
N VAL A 121 -20.14 -4.76 -24.22
CA VAL A 121 -19.69 -4.21 -22.92
C VAL A 121 -20.87 -3.74 -22.06
N VAL A 122 -21.89 -3.22 -22.69
CA VAL A 122 -23.17 -2.80 -22.09
C VAL A 122 -24.31 -3.26 -22.99
N SER A 123 -25.51 -3.44 -22.42
CA SER A 123 -26.68 -3.91 -23.19
C SER A 123 -27.20 -2.88 -24.22
N ALA A 124 -27.01 -1.59 -23.96
CA ALA A 124 -27.37 -0.50 -24.85
C ALA A 124 -26.29 0.58 -24.83
N ALA A 125 -26.13 1.33 -25.93
CA ALA A 125 -25.16 2.40 -26.01
C ALA A 125 -25.38 3.45 -24.91
N LYS A 126 -24.33 3.73 -24.12
CA LYS A 126 -24.38 4.67 -23.00
C LYS A 126 -23.17 5.59 -23.01
N PRO A 127 -23.37 6.92 -22.98
CA PRO A 127 -22.25 7.86 -22.84
C PRO A 127 -21.56 7.71 -21.49
N GLU A 128 -20.25 7.77 -21.48
CA GLU A 128 -19.43 7.71 -20.26
C GLU A 128 -19.21 9.11 -19.72
N ALA A 129 -19.50 9.31 -18.44
CA ALA A 129 -19.20 10.55 -17.76
C ALA A 129 -17.70 10.68 -17.48
N ALA A 130 -17.13 11.82 -17.87
CA ALA A 130 -15.78 12.21 -17.49
C ALA A 130 -15.87 13.48 -16.63
N GLU A 131 -16.02 13.29 -15.33
CA GLU A 131 -16.17 14.33 -14.33
C GLU A 131 -15.08 14.22 -13.28
N PHE A 132 -14.42 15.32 -12.96
CA PHE A 132 -13.54 15.42 -11.80
C PHE A 132 -14.34 15.94 -10.60
N VAL A 133 -14.46 15.13 -9.57
CA VAL A 133 -15.14 15.49 -8.31
C VAL A 133 -14.07 15.96 -7.33
N PHE A 134 -14.02 17.26 -7.04
CA PHE A 134 -13.05 17.84 -6.11
C PHE A 134 -13.57 17.79 -4.67
N ASN A 135 -13.59 16.61 -4.07
CA ASN A 135 -14.09 16.35 -2.72
C ASN A 135 -13.02 16.56 -1.63
N TRP A 136 -12.41 17.75 -1.63
CA TRP A 136 -11.24 18.05 -0.80
C TRP A 136 -11.48 17.91 0.72
N LEU A 137 -12.68 18.21 1.21
CA LEU A 137 -12.98 18.12 2.65
C LEU A 137 -13.37 16.70 3.08
N SER A 138 -14.15 15.99 2.28
CA SER A 138 -14.60 14.63 2.57
C SER A 138 -13.54 13.55 2.30
N ALA A 139 -12.43 13.92 1.65
CA ALA A 139 -11.31 13.02 1.46
C ALA A 139 -10.72 12.60 2.81
N SER A 140 -10.39 11.32 2.97
CA SER A 140 -9.80 10.77 4.20
C SER A 140 -8.49 11.47 4.59
N GLY A 141 -7.72 11.93 3.60
CA GLY A 141 -6.51 12.72 3.82
C GLY A 141 -6.74 14.01 4.61
N SER A 142 -7.88 14.68 4.38
CA SER A 142 -8.24 15.90 5.14
C SER A 142 -8.55 15.59 6.60
N GLY A 143 -9.26 14.48 6.87
CA GLY A 143 -9.47 13.98 8.23
C GLY A 143 -8.14 13.65 8.93
N ILE A 144 -7.22 12.97 8.24
CA ILE A 144 -5.88 12.65 8.77
C ILE A 144 -5.10 13.94 9.06
N ALA A 145 -5.14 14.93 8.18
CA ALA A 145 -4.46 16.22 8.39
C ALA A 145 -5.03 16.96 9.61
N ILE A 146 -6.35 16.99 9.76
CA ILE A 146 -7.02 17.59 10.93
C ILE A 146 -6.62 16.87 12.21
N ALA A 147 -6.65 15.54 12.23
CA ALA A 147 -6.21 14.75 13.39
C ALA A 147 -4.75 15.05 13.77
N ALA A 148 -3.87 15.13 12.77
CA ALA A 148 -2.45 15.45 12.98
C ALA A 148 -2.26 16.87 13.54
N LEU A 149 -3.02 17.86 13.05
CA LEU A 149 -2.98 19.24 13.58
C LEU A 149 -3.46 19.30 15.02
N ILE A 150 -4.59 18.66 15.35
CA ILE A 150 -5.10 18.59 16.71
C ILE A 150 -4.08 17.91 17.64
N ALA A 151 -3.54 16.76 17.23
CA ALA A 151 -2.53 16.03 17.99
C ALA A 151 -1.29 16.91 18.26
N ALA A 152 -0.80 17.62 17.25
CA ALA A 152 0.37 18.48 17.36
C ALA A 152 0.12 19.64 18.36
N VAL A 153 -1.07 20.25 18.35
CA VAL A 153 -1.46 21.29 19.30
C VAL A 153 -1.52 20.71 20.72
N LEU A 154 -2.18 19.57 20.91
CA LEU A 154 -2.28 18.90 22.21
C LEU A 154 -0.92 18.45 22.77
N MET A 155 0.03 18.14 21.89
CA MET A 155 1.41 17.82 22.26
C MET A 155 2.28 19.06 22.56
N GLY A 156 1.77 20.28 22.32
CA GLY A 156 2.49 21.52 22.54
C GLY A 156 3.50 21.86 21.45
N CYS A 157 3.32 21.34 20.21
CA CYS A 157 4.19 21.67 19.10
C CYS A 157 4.01 23.13 18.66
N SER A 158 5.12 23.85 18.41
CA SER A 158 5.04 25.21 17.90
C SER A 158 4.57 25.24 16.43
N ALA A 159 3.85 26.28 16.04
CA ALA A 159 3.38 26.49 14.65
C ALA A 159 4.55 26.44 13.65
N ARG A 160 5.72 26.99 14.02
CA ARG A 160 6.94 26.94 13.19
C ARG A 160 7.41 25.50 12.95
N THR A 161 7.40 24.65 13.98
CA THR A 161 7.74 23.22 13.89
C THR A 161 6.76 22.50 12.98
N MET A 162 5.46 22.74 13.16
CA MET A 162 4.41 22.15 12.34
C MET A 162 4.58 22.51 10.86
N ALA A 163 4.74 23.78 10.55
CA ALA A 163 4.94 24.26 9.18
C ALA A 163 6.22 23.70 8.55
N ARG A 164 7.33 23.66 9.30
CA ARG A 164 8.60 23.11 8.80
C ARG A 164 8.49 21.60 8.53
N THR A 165 7.86 20.85 9.44
CA THR A 165 7.64 19.40 9.28
C THR A 165 6.75 19.15 8.08
N TYR A 166 5.65 19.89 7.93
CA TYR A 166 4.76 19.77 6.78
C TYR A 166 5.49 20.02 5.45
N ALA A 167 6.23 21.14 5.36
CA ALA A 167 6.98 21.50 4.16
C ALA A 167 8.06 20.46 3.82
N SER A 168 8.79 19.95 4.82
CA SER A 168 9.80 18.90 4.61
C SER A 168 9.18 17.59 4.15
N THR A 169 8.04 17.21 4.73
CA THR A 169 7.28 16.02 4.33
C THR A 169 6.77 16.16 2.90
N LEU A 170 6.16 17.32 2.56
CA LEU A 170 5.66 17.57 1.21
C LEU A 170 6.79 17.44 0.16
N ARG A 171 7.95 18.08 0.41
CA ARG A 171 9.10 17.94 -0.50
C ARG A 171 9.54 16.48 -0.69
N ARG A 172 9.49 15.69 0.37
CA ARG A 172 9.89 14.27 0.32
C ARG A 172 8.92 13.41 -0.47
N ILE A 173 7.60 13.71 -0.42
CA ILE A 173 6.58 12.90 -1.09
C ILE A 173 6.26 13.36 -2.52
N ILE A 174 6.76 14.53 -2.99
CA ILE A 174 6.53 15.02 -4.36
C ILE A 174 6.83 13.94 -5.43
N PRO A 175 7.98 13.23 -5.42
CA PRO A 175 8.24 12.21 -6.43
C PRO A 175 7.18 11.10 -6.43
N SER A 176 6.73 10.67 -5.24
CA SER A 176 5.67 9.68 -5.11
C SER A 176 4.33 10.19 -5.64
N LEU A 177 4.00 11.46 -5.39
CA LEU A 177 2.78 12.08 -5.93
C LEU A 177 2.80 12.14 -7.46
N VAL A 178 3.93 12.49 -8.07
CA VAL A 178 4.10 12.47 -9.53
C VAL A 178 3.89 11.07 -10.09
N THR A 179 4.50 10.07 -9.47
CA THR A 179 4.34 8.66 -9.87
C THR A 179 2.88 8.21 -9.78
N ILE A 180 2.21 8.49 -8.66
CA ILE A 180 0.79 8.13 -8.46
C ILE A 180 -0.08 8.85 -9.49
N SER A 181 0.16 10.13 -9.76
CA SER A 181 -0.58 10.89 -10.77
C SER A 181 -0.40 10.31 -12.17
N ALA A 182 0.83 9.92 -12.55
CA ALA A 182 1.11 9.29 -13.83
C ALA A 182 0.41 7.91 -13.96
N MET A 183 0.41 7.12 -12.88
CA MET A 183 -0.30 5.83 -12.85
C MET A 183 -1.82 6.00 -13.00
N LEU A 184 -2.42 6.97 -12.30
CA LEU A 184 -3.84 7.27 -12.44
C LEU A 184 -4.16 7.79 -13.85
N ALA A 185 -3.31 8.64 -14.42
CA ALA A 185 -3.46 9.10 -15.79
C ALA A 185 -3.48 7.95 -16.79
N LEU A 186 -2.54 6.98 -16.66
CA LEU A 186 -2.54 5.77 -17.47
C LEU A 186 -3.84 4.98 -17.31
N GLY A 187 -4.34 4.81 -16.08
CA GLY A 187 -5.61 4.12 -15.80
C GLY A 187 -6.81 4.80 -16.48
N TYR A 188 -6.84 6.11 -16.47
CA TYR A 188 -7.89 6.84 -17.18
C TYR A 188 -7.75 6.77 -18.71
N VAL A 189 -6.52 6.80 -19.23
CA VAL A 189 -6.26 6.59 -20.67
C VAL A 189 -6.77 5.22 -21.11
N THR A 190 -6.45 4.14 -20.42
CA THR A 190 -6.93 2.79 -20.75
C THR A 190 -8.45 2.68 -20.63
N ARG A 191 -9.06 3.34 -19.66
CA ARG A 191 -10.51 3.38 -19.48
C ARG A 191 -11.22 4.09 -20.63
N TYR A 192 -10.78 5.29 -21.01
CA TYR A 192 -11.45 6.08 -22.05
C TYR A 192 -11.09 5.66 -23.46
N SER A 193 -9.92 5.02 -23.68
CA SER A 193 -9.57 4.37 -24.96
C SER A 193 -10.33 3.05 -25.18
N GLY A 194 -10.92 2.48 -24.13
CA GLY A 194 -11.59 1.17 -24.18
C GLY A 194 -10.64 -0.02 -24.19
N THR A 195 -9.34 0.20 -24.05
CA THR A 195 -8.31 -0.87 -24.04
C THR A 195 -8.57 -1.90 -22.93
N ASP A 196 -9.00 -1.45 -21.75
CA ASP A 196 -9.39 -2.31 -20.64
C ASP A 196 -10.51 -3.30 -21.02
N ARG A 197 -11.47 -2.84 -21.83
CA ARG A 197 -12.61 -3.65 -22.28
C ARG A 197 -12.24 -4.61 -23.38
N ILE A 198 -11.38 -4.18 -24.30
CA ILE A 198 -10.85 -5.05 -25.38
C ILE A 198 -10.07 -6.20 -24.73
N LEU A 199 -9.19 -5.89 -23.77
CA LEU A 199 -8.47 -6.92 -23.01
C LEU A 199 -9.42 -7.83 -22.22
N GLY A 200 -10.50 -7.26 -21.63
CA GLY A 200 -11.51 -8.04 -20.93
C GLY A 200 -12.21 -9.06 -21.81
N LEU A 201 -12.60 -8.66 -23.01
CA LEU A 201 -13.19 -9.57 -23.98
C LEU A 201 -12.18 -10.65 -24.42
N ALA A 202 -10.89 -10.30 -24.58
CA ALA A 202 -9.86 -11.28 -24.88
C ALA A 202 -9.67 -12.27 -23.71
N PHE A 203 -9.70 -11.81 -22.47
CA PHE A 203 -9.63 -12.69 -21.30
C PHE A 203 -10.87 -13.60 -21.16
N ALA A 204 -12.03 -13.22 -21.70
CA ALA A 204 -13.20 -14.10 -21.71
C ALA A 204 -12.94 -15.43 -22.45
N HIS A 205 -11.99 -15.47 -23.39
CA HIS A 205 -11.59 -16.70 -24.06
C HIS A 205 -10.91 -17.71 -23.12
N THR A 206 -10.47 -17.32 -21.93
CA THR A 206 -9.95 -18.26 -20.92
C THR A 206 -11.04 -19.15 -20.31
N GLY A 207 -12.31 -18.81 -20.56
CA GLY A 207 -13.49 -19.61 -20.15
C GLY A 207 -13.49 -19.92 -18.66
N VAL A 208 -13.56 -21.20 -18.33
CA VAL A 208 -13.65 -21.72 -16.94
C VAL A 208 -12.45 -21.31 -16.07
N LEU A 209 -11.29 -21.03 -16.64
CA LEU A 209 -10.11 -20.60 -15.92
C LEU A 209 -10.11 -19.09 -15.57
N TYR A 210 -11.11 -18.34 -16.07
CA TYR A 210 -11.16 -16.90 -15.87
C TYR A 210 -11.11 -16.47 -14.41
N PRO A 211 -11.82 -17.08 -13.44
CA PRO A 211 -11.74 -16.66 -12.04
C PRO A 211 -10.31 -16.70 -11.47
N PHE A 212 -9.50 -17.67 -11.88
CA PHE A 212 -8.09 -17.70 -11.52
C PHE A 212 -7.31 -16.54 -12.16
N PHE A 213 -7.40 -16.39 -13.47
CA PHE A 213 -6.66 -15.35 -14.18
C PHE A 213 -7.14 -13.93 -13.84
N GLY A 214 -8.44 -13.74 -13.59
CA GLY A 214 -8.98 -12.48 -13.09
C GLY A 214 -8.41 -12.07 -11.73
N THR A 215 -8.22 -13.04 -10.84
CA THR A 215 -7.53 -12.81 -9.56
C THR A 215 -6.06 -12.41 -9.77
N MET A 216 -5.37 -13.07 -10.70
CA MET A 216 -3.99 -12.75 -11.07
C MET A 216 -3.85 -11.36 -11.72
N LEU A 217 -4.88 -10.90 -12.44
CA LEU A 217 -4.93 -9.52 -12.96
C LEU A 217 -4.99 -8.50 -11.82
N GLY A 218 -5.79 -8.76 -10.78
CA GLY A 218 -5.80 -7.93 -9.58
C GLY A 218 -4.43 -7.87 -8.90
N TRP A 219 -3.77 -9.02 -8.76
CA TRP A 219 -2.40 -9.13 -8.25
C TRP A 219 -1.42 -8.28 -9.07
N LEU A 220 -1.43 -8.43 -10.39
CA LEU A 220 -0.58 -7.66 -11.29
C LEU A 220 -0.88 -6.17 -11.23
N GLY A 221 -2.16 -5.80 -11.16
CA GLY A 221 -2.60 -4.41 -11.07
C GLY A 221 -2.02 -3.68 -9.86
N VAL A 222 -2.04 -4.31 -8.69
CA VAL A 222 -1.44 -3.72 -7.48
C VAL A 222 0.08 -3.78 -7.51
N ALA A 223 0.66 -4.86 -8.02
CA ALA A 223 2.12 -4.95 -8.20
C ALA A 223 2.68 -3.79 -9.04
N LEU A 224 1.96 -3.40 -10.10
CA LEU A 224 2.35 -2.31 -11.00
C LEU A 224 2.04 -0.92 -10.44
N THR A 225 0.87 -0.75 -9.82
CA THR A 225 0.38 0.56 -9.39
C THR A 225 0.69 0.91 -7.93
N GLY A 226 0.99 -0.09 -7.13
CA GLY A 226 1.17 0.04 -5.69
C GLY A 226 -0.13 0.33 -4.92
N SER A 227 -1.30 0.25 -5.57
CA SER A 227 -2.58 0.67 -4.99
C SER A 227 -3.71 -0.24 -5.45
N ASP A 228 -4.43 -0.83 -4.50
CA ASP A 228 -5.63 -1.62 -4.78
C ASP A 228 -6.73 -0.77 -5.43
N THR A 229 -6.91 0.46 -4.97
CA THR A 229 -7.86 1.40 -5.59
C THR A 229 -7.52 1.65 -7.07
N SER A 230 -6.24 1.84 -7.39
CA SER A 230 -5.80 2.03 -8.78
C SER A 230 -6.00 0.77 -9.61
N SER A 231 -5.71 -0.41 -9.07
CA SER A 231 -5.98 -1.69 -9.72
C SER A 231 -7.48 -1.88 -10.01
N ASN A 232 -8.34 -1.52 -9.07
CA ASN A 232 -9.78 -1.59 -9.25
C ASN A 232 -10.30 -0.58 -10.30
N VAL A 233 -9.69 0.59 -10.41
CA VAL A 233 -9.99 1.56 -11.49
C VAL A 233 -9.56 1.00 -12.85
N LEU A 234 -8.38 0.38 -12.92
CA LEU A 234 -7.83 -0.20 -14.16
C LEU A 234 -8.66 -1.41 -14.64
N PHE A 235 -8.84 -2.38 -13.77
CA PHE A 235 -9.34 -3.70 -14.14
C PHE A 235 -10.77 -4.00 -13.70
N GLY A 236 -11.37 -3.19 -12.82
CA GLY A 236 -12.72 -3.44 -12.32
C GLY A 236 -13.77 -3.50 -13.44
N GLY A 237 -13.68 -2.61 -14.42
CA GLY A 237 -14.57 -2.64 -15.59
C GLY A 237 -14.39 -3.90 -16.43
N LEU A 238 -13.13 -4.30 -16.64
CA LEU A 238 -12.75 -5.53 -17.32
C LEU A 238 -13.29 -6.76 -16.58
N GLN A 239 -13.10 -6.84 -15.25
CA GLN A 239 -13.60 -7.94 -14.43
C GLN A 239 -15.11 -8.13 -14.58
N VAL A 240 -15.89 -7.03 -14.52
CA VAL A 240 -17.36 -7.06 -14.65
C VAL A 240 -17.77 -7.57 -16.04
N VAL A 241 -17.21 -7.01 -17.10
CA VAL A 241 -17.55 -7.39 -18.49
C VAL A 241 -17.22 -8.85 -18.76
N THR A 242 -16.02 -9.27 -18.39
CA THR A 242 -15.58 -10.65 -18.61
C THR A 242 -16.40 -11.64 -17.80
N ALA A 243 -16.71 -11.32 -16.53
CA ALA A 243 -17.54 -12.16 -15.68
C ALA A 243 -18.92 -12.41 -16.31
N GLN A 244 -19.54 -11.37 -16.87
CA GLN A 244 -20.83 -11.48 -17.58
C GLN A 244 -20.73 -12.36 -18.83
N GLN A 245 -19.62 -12.28 -19.58
CA GLN A 245 -19.40 -13.09 -20.79
C GLN A 245 -19.15 -14.57 -20.45
N VAL A 246 -18.46 -14.86 -19.35
CA VAL A 246 -18.13 -16.22 -18.92
C VAL A 246 -19.24 -16.86 -18.06
N GLY A 247 -20.25 -16.08 -17.66
CA GLY A 247 -21.36 -16.56 -16.85
C GLY A 247 -21.05 -16.73 -15.36
N VAL A 248 -20.03 -16.01 -14.83
CA VAL A 248 -19.72 -15.97 -13.39
C VAL A 248 -20.18 -14.67 -12.75
N SER A 249 -20.31 -14.66 -11.42
CA SER A 249 -20.77 -13.47 -10.69
C SER A 249 -19.81 -12.27 -10.88
N PRO A 250 -20.29 -11.12 -11.41
CA PRO A 250 -19.47 -9.91 -11.50
C PRO A 250 -19.01 -9.38 -10.14
N VAL A 251 -19.82 -9.60 -9.09
CA VAL A 251 -19.46 -9.20 -7.71
C VAL A 251 -18.30 -10.04 -7.20
N LEU A 252 -18.31 -11.35 -7.46
CA LEU A 252 -17.23 -12.25 -7.10
C LEU A 252 -15.94 -11.82 -7.81
N MET A 253 -16.00 -11.51 -9.12
CA MET A 253 -14.81 -11.12 -9.86
C MET A 253 -14.27 -9.75 -9.46
N ALA A 254 -15.14 -8.79 -9.11
CA ALA A 254 -14.73 -7.51 -8.54
C ALA A 254 -14.03 -7.70 -7.18
N ALA A 255 -14.55 -8.58 -6.32
CA ALA A 255 -13.92 -8.94 -5.06
C ALA A 255 -12.59 -9.69 -5.26
N ALA A 256 -12.52 -10.57 -6.26
CA ALA A 256 -11.31 -11.30 -6.64
C ALA A 256 -10.19 -10.37 -7.10
N ASN A 257 -10.53 -9.28 -7.80
CA ASN A 257 -9.54 -8.26 -8.19
C ASN A 257 -8.86 -7.65 -6.96
N SER A 258 -9.63 -7.22 -5.97
CA SER A 258 -9.08 -6.70 -4.71
C SER A 258 -8.34 -7.77 -3.91
N SER A 259 -8.89 -8.97 -3.80
CA SER A 259 -8.26 -10.06 -3.03
C SER A 259 -6.91 -10.48 -3.62
N GLY A 260 -6.82 -10.61 -4.95
CA GLY A 260 -5.57 -10.82 -5.66
C GLY A 260 -4.63 -9.64 -5.49
N GLY A 261 -5.16 -8.42 -5.55
CA GLY A 261 -4.43 -7.18 -5.36
C GLY A 261 -3.69 -7.10 -4.03
N VAL A 262 -4.30 -7.57 -2.94
CA VAL A 262 -3.65 -7.63 -1.61
C VAL A 262 -2.32 -8.41 -1.66
N MET A 263 -2.28 -9.51 -2.41
CA MET A 263 -1.04 -10.30 -2.57
C MET A 263 -0.02 -9.54 -3.43
N GLY A 264 -0.46 -8.75 -4.41
CA GLY A 264 0.39 -7.87 -5.23
C GLY A 264 1.08 -6.77 -4.43
N LYS A 265 0.47 -6.35 -3.31
CA LYS A 265 1.05 -5.35 -2.41
C LYS A 265 2.40 -5.75 -1.81
N MET A 266 2.68 -7.05 -1.73
CA MET A 266 3.97 -7.56 -1.24
C MET A 266 5.15 -7.19 -2.16
N ILE A 267 4.90 -7.01 -3.45
CA ILE A 267 5.93 -6.81 -4.47
C ILE A 267 5.88 -5.42 -5.13
N ASP A 268 5.00 -4.54 -4.67
CA ASP A 268 4.98 -3.18 -5.18
C ASP A 268 6.22 -2.39 -4.73
N ALA A 269 6.71 -1.53 -5.61
CA ALA A 269 7.93 -0.77 -5.37
C ALA A 269 7.86 0.12 -4.12
N GLN A 270 6.69 0.69 -3.80
CA GLN A 270 6.52 1.57 -2.64
C GLN A 270 6.65 0.77 -1.33
N SER A 271 6.01 -0.39 -1.22
CA SER A 271 6.09 -1.24 -0.03
C SER A 271 7.50 -1.78 0.19
N ILE A 272 8.21 -2.14 -0.89
CA ILE A 272 9.60 -2.60 -0.81
C ILE A 272 10.52 -1.50 -0.32
N VAL A 273 10.38 -0.27 -0.84
CA VAL A 273 11.18 0.89 -0.38
C VAL A 273 10.88 1.21 1.09
N VAL A 274 9.60 1.17 1.49
CA VAL A 274 9.23 1.38 2.90
C VAL A 274 9.81 0.29 3.79
N ALA A 275 9.73 -0.98 3.38
CA ALA A 275 10.32 -2.10 4.12
C ALA A 275 11.85 -1.96 4.22
N GLY A 276 12.54 -1.62 3.13
CA GLY A 276 13.96 -1.36 3.11
C GLY A 276 14.38 -0.23 4.05
N THR A 277 13.58 0.85 4.07
CA THR A 277 13.81 1.99 4.98
C THR A 277 13.58 1.59 6.45
N ALA A 278 12.51 0.87 6.74
CA ALA A 278 12.16 0.44 8.11
C ALA A 278 13.20 -0.54 8.69
N THR A 279 13.74 -1.41 7.85
CA THR A 279 14.76 -2.41 8.23
C THR A 279 16.19 -1.92 8.09
N ARG A 280 16.40 -0.66 7.66
CA ARG A 280 17.70 -0.07 7.33
C ARG A 280 18.47 -0.83 6.24
N ALA A 281 17.77 -1.57 5.39
CA ALA A 281 18.34 -2.33 4.27
C ALA A 281 18.33 -1.48 2.98
N TYR A 282 18.91 -0.29 3.05
CA TYR A 282 18.99 0.64 1.91
C TYR A 282 19.79 0.04 0.76
N GLY A 283 19.29 0.16 -0.47
CA GLY A 283 19.95 -0.38 -1.67
C GLY A 283 19.80 -1.90 -1.83
N GLN A 284 19.01 -2.56 -0.97
CA GLN A 284 18.75 -4.01 -1.06
C GLN A 284 17.34 -4.30 -1.55
N GLU A 285 16.65 -3.33 -2.16
CA GLU A 285 15.27 -3.44 -2.62
C GLU A 285 15.09 -4.63 -3.58
N GLY A 286 16.05 -4.85 -4.48
CA GLY A 286 16.02 -5.98 -5.41
C GLY A 286 16.14 -7.35 -4.72
N ARG A 287 16.87 -7.44 -3.61
CA ARG A 287 16.98 -8.67 -2.81
C ARG A 287 15.66 -8.96 -2.07
N ILE A 288 15.06 -7.91 -1.49
CA ILE A 288 13.74 -8.02 -0.83
C ILE A 288 12.71 -8.47 -1.86
N LEU A 289 12.64 -7.82 -3.03
CA LEU A 289 11.73 -8.18 -4.12
C LEU A 289 11.87 -9.64 -4.51
N ARG A 290 13.11 -10.09 -4.78
CA ARG A 290 13.37 -11.48 -5.18
C ARG A 290 12.91 -12.49 -4.13
N PHE A 291 13.06 -12.17 -2.85
CA PHE A 291 12.64 -13.03 -1.76
C PHE A 291 11.11 -13.12 -1.66
N VAL A 292 10.41 -11.97 -1.71
CA VAL A 292 8.95 -11.95 -1.51
C VAL A 292 8.16 -12.31 -2.76
N PHE A 293 8.75 -12.23 -3.96
CA PHE A 293 8.06 -12.46 -5.23
C PHE A 293 7.37 -13.82 -5.31
N TRP A 294 8.10 -14.89 -5.00
CA TRP A 294 7.55 -16.23 -5.07
C TRP A 294 6.48 -16.50 -4.02
N HIS A 295 6.62 -15.90 -2.84
CA HIS A 295 5.58 -15.97 -1.80
C HIS A 295 4.31 -15.24 -2.23
N SER A 296 4.45 -14.05 -2.80
CA SER A 296 3.35 -13.27 -3.34
C SER A 296 2.61 -14.01 -4.44
N LEU A 297 3.35 -14.59 -5.40
CA LEU A 297 2.80 -15.36 -6.50
C LEU A 297 2.07 -16.61 -6.01
N ALA A 298 2.65 -17.35 -5.07
CA ALA A 298 2.04 -18.54 -4.48
C ALA A 298 0.72 -18.20 -3.75
N LEU A 299 0.72 -17.13 -2.95
CA LEU A 299 -0.47 -16.68 -2.24
C LEU A 299 -1.56 -16.18 -3.21
N ALA A 300 -1.18 -15.40 -4.24
CA ALA A 300 -2.11 -14.97 -5.28
C ALA A 300 -2.73 -16.17 -6.01
N SER A 301 -1.92 -17.21 -6.31
CA SER A 301 -2.41 -18.44 -6.93
C SER A 301 -3.38 -19.20 -6.03
N LEU A 302 -3.10 -19.29 -4.72
CA LEU A 302 -4.02 -19.90 -3.76
C LEU A 302 -5.36 -19.15 -3.68
N VAL A 303 -5.31 -17.81 -3.66
CA VAL A 303 -6.53 -16.99 -3.73
C VAL A 303 -7.27 -17.22 -5.05
N GLY A 304 -6.56 -17.30 -6.18
CA GLY A 304 -7.15 -17.59 -7.49
C GLY A 304 -7.86 -18.94 -7.53
N VAL A 305 -7.26 -20.00 -6.97
CA VAL A 305 -7.88 -21.32 -6.82
C VAL A 305 -9.12 -21.24 -5.92
N TRP A 306 -9.03 -20.51 -4.81
CA TRP A 306 -10.16 -20.30 -3.91
C TRP A 306 -11.33 -19.59 -4.62
N VAL A 307 -11.05 -18.57 -5.41
CA VAL A 307 -12.07 -17.86 -6.21
C VAL A 307 -12.69 -18.79 -7.26
N MET A 308 -11.91 -19.67 -7.89
CA MET A 308 -12.45 -20.70 -8.78
C MET A 308 -13.43 -21.65 -8.05
N LEU A 309 -13.08 -22.09 -6.84
CA LEU A 309 -13.99 -22.92 -6.04
C LEU A 309 -15.28 -22.16 -5.71
N GLN A 310 -15.18 -20.86 -5.35
CA GLN A 310 -16.37 -20.02 -5.11
C GLN A 310 -17.20 -19.80 -6.36
N ALA A 311 -16.60 -19.77 -7.54
CA ALA A 311 -17.31 -19.54 -8.78
C ALA A 311 -18.11 -20.77 -9.27
N TYR A 312 -17.65 -21.98 -8.96
CA TYR A 312 -18.18 -23.20 -9.58
C TYR A 312 -18.65 -24.28 -8.59
N VAL A 313 -18.28 -24.18 -7.31
CA VAL A 313 -18.63 -25.20 -6.30
C VAL A 313 -19.61 -24.66 -5.27
N PHE A 314 -19.51 -23.37 -4.92
CA PHE A 314 -20.34 -22.70 -3.92
C PHE A 314 -21.22 -21.64 -4.56
#